data_8bb8821277893c15ed403a2aa32c7c22
#
_entry.id   8bb8821277893c15ed403a2aa32c7c22
#
_cell.length_a   1.000
_cell.length_b   1.000
_cell.length_c   1.000
_cell.angle_alpha   90.00
_cell.angle_beta   90.00
_cell.angle_gamma   90.00
#
_symmetry.space_group_name_H-M   'P 1'
#
loop_
_entity.id
_entity.type
_entity.pdbx_description
1 polymer ?
#
loop_
_entity_poly.entity_id
_entity_poly.type
_entity_poly.pdbx_seq_one_letter_code
_entity_poly.pdbx_strand_id
1 'polypeptide(L)'
;MDRAAYLTMAGAKASLQRQEVLSHNLANASTNGFRAELTAFRAVPVRGDGASTRVFARESTPGYNPEPGPVQATGRNLDVAMQGKAWLAVQALDGTEAYTRAGALDVNTEGLLVTKTGLTVVGDGGPITVPANAEVL
;
A
#
# COMPACT_ATOMS: atom_id res chain seq x y z
N MET A 1 -23.88 -29.69 17.33
CA MET A 1 -24.19 -28.68 16.26
C MET A 1 -23.26 -27.46 16.33
N ASP A 2 -22.83 -27.01 17.51
CA ASP A 2 -21.99 -25.80 17.66
C ASP A 2 -20.64 -25.82 16.90
N ARG A 3 -19.98 -26.96 16.84
CA ARG A 3 -18.65 -27.06 16.18
C ARG A 3 -18.71 -26.83 14.67
N ALA A 4 -19.81 -27.20 14.00
CA ALA A 4 -20.00 -26.91 12.58
C ALA A 4 -20.28 -25.42 12.35
N ALA A 5 -21.02 -24.79 13.27
CA ALA A 5 -21.29 -23.36 13.23
C ALA A 5 -20.00 -22.53 13.32
N TYR A 6 -19.06 -22.88 14.19
CA TYR A 6 -17.78 -22.20 14.29
C TYR A 6 -16.92 -22.33 13.01
N LEU A 7 -16.97 -23.49 12.36
CA LEU A 7 -16.26 -23.70 11.09
C LEU A 7 -16.85 -22.83 9.96
N THR A 8 -18.19 -22.80 9.87
CA THR A 8 -18.87 -21.95 8.87
C THR A 8 -18.65 -20.47 9.14
N MET A 9 -18.65 -20.04 10.41
CA MET A 9 -18.30 -18.66 10.80
C MET A 9 -16.86 -18.29 10.41
N ALA A 10 -15.90 -19.19 10.64
CA ALA A 10 -14.50 -18.96 10.26
C ALA A 10 -14.36 -18.82 8.73
N GLY A 11 -15.06 -19.67 7.98
CA GLY A 11 -15.10 -19.56 6.51
C GLY A 11 -15.74 -18.27 6.02
N ALA A 12 -16.87 -17.87 6.62
CA ALA A 12 -17.54 -16.62 6.31
C ALA A 12 -16.64 -15.40 6.61
N LYS A 13 -15.99 -15.39 7.78
CA LYS A 13 -15.03 -14.33 8.15
C LYS A 13 -13.88 -14.24 7.15
N ALA A 14 -13.29 -15.37 6.76
CA ALA A 14 -12.22 -15.40 5.76
C ALA A 14 -12.69 -14.85 4.41
N SER A 15 -13.93 -15.14 4.01
CA SER A 15 -14.53 -14.61 2.77
C SER A 15 -14.73 -13.09 2.85
N LEU A 16 -15.20 -12.55 3.99
CA LEU A 16 -15.38 -11.13 4.21
C LEU A 16 -14.02 -10.39 4.16
N GLN A 17 -13.00 -10.91 4.83
CA GLN A 17 -11.65 -10.33 4.81
C GLN A 17 -11.09 -10.28 3.38
N ARG A 18 -11.26 -11.36 2.61
CA ARG A 18 -10.87 -11.35 1.19
C ARG A 18 -11.61 -10.28 0.39
N GLN A 19 -12.90 -10.11 0.65
CA GLN A 19 -13.71 -9.10 -0.01
C GLN A 19 -13.25 -7.69 0.36
N GLU A 20 -12.87 -7.42 1.62
CA GLU A 20 -12.31 -6.15 2.06
C GLU A 20 -11.02 -5.81 1.31
N VAL A 21 -10.08 -6.74 1.23
CA VAL A 21 -8.82 -6.53 0.50
C VAL A 21 -9.06 -6.32 -1.00
N LEU A 22 -9.94 -7.09 -1.62
CA LEU A 22 -10.28 -6.90 -3.03
C LEU A 22 -10.93 -5.53 -3.28
N SER A 23 -11.83 -5.10 -2.39
CA SER A 23 -12.47 -3.78 -2.47
C SER A 23 -11.45 -2.65 -2.27
N HIS A 24 -10.53 -2.80 -1.32
CA HIS A 24 -9.43 -1.85 -1.10
C HIS A 24 -8.51 -1.76 -2.33
N ASN A 25 -8.11 -2.90 -2.88
CA ASN A 25 -7.27 -2.94 -4.07
C ASN A 25 -7.97 -2.32 -5.29
N LEU A 26 -9.27 -2.60 -5.46
CA LEU A 26 -10.06 -2.03 -6.55
C LEU A 26 -10.23 -0.52 -6.41
N ALA A 27 -10.54 -0.03 -5.22
CA ALA A 27 -10.68 1.39 -4.93
C ALA A 27 -9.40 2.18 -5.22
N ASN A 28 -8.24 1.54 -5.02
CA ASN A 28 -6.93 2.16 -5.21
C ASN A 28 -6.24 1.77 -6.53
N ALA A 29 -6.91 1.03 -7.43
CA ALA A 29 -6.31 0.54 -8.66
C ALA A 29 -5.76 1.65 -9.58
N SER A 30 -6.36 2.85 -9.53
CA SER A 30 -5.91 4.04 -10.27
C SER A 30 -5.03 4.99 -9.45
N THR A 31 -4.72 4.65 -8.21
CA THR A 31 -3.87 5.49 -7.35
C THR A 31 -2.41 5.35 -7.76
N ASN A 32 -1.73 6.48 -8.02
CA ASN A 32 -0.33 6.48 -8.42
C ASN A 32 0.56 5.87 -7.32
N GLY A 33 1.39 4.90 -7.72
CA GLY A 33 2.29 4.22 -6.80
C GLY A 33 1.63 3.19 -5.88
N PHE A 34 0.34 2.92 -6.05
CA PHE A 34 -0.37 1.90 -5.26
C PHE A 34 0.24 0.51 -5.46
N ARG A 35 0.31 -0.24 -4.39
CA ARG A 35 0.73 -1.63 -4.37
C ARG A 35 -0.41 -2.47 -3.80
N ALA A 36 -0.89 -3.42 -4.60
CA ALA A 36 -1.98 -4.29 -4.18
C ALA A 36 -1.58 -5.12 -2.96
N GLU A 37 -2.46 -5.15 -1.97
CA GLU A 37 -2.33 -6.02 -0.82
C GLU A 37 -2.61 -7.47 -1.23
N LEU A 38 -1.76 -8.38 -0.78
CA LEU A 38 -1.88 -9.81 -1.03
C LEU A 38 -2.42 -10.50 0.22
N THR A 39 -3.48 -11.28 0.05
CA THR A 39 -3.99 -12.16 1.09
C THR A 39 -3.78 -13.61 0.72
N ALA A 40 -3.32 -14.41 1.68
CA ALA A 40 -3.29 -15.85 1.57
C ALA A 40 -4.03 -16.47 2.75
N PHE A 41 -4.70 -17.58 2.50
CA PHE A 41 -5.36 -18.34 3.54
C PHE A 41 -4.62 -19.67 3.73
N ARG A 42 -4.35 -20.00 4.98
CA ARG A 42 -3.76 -21.27 5.35
C ARG A 42 -4.82 -22.14 5.99
N ALA A 43 -4.93 -23.38 5.52
CA ALA A 43 -5.73 -24.39 6.17
C ALA A 43 -5.03 -24.85 7.46
N VAL A 44 -5.66 -24.66 8.61
CA VAL A 44 -5.16 -25.09 9.90
C VAL A 44 -6.02 -26.24 10.41
N PRO A 45 -5.46 -27.47 10.55
CA PRO A 45 -6.20 -28.61 11.07
C PRO A 45 -6.67 -28.37 12.50
N VAL A 46 -7.92 -28.70 12.78
CA VAL A 46 -8.45 -28.70 14.16
C VAL A 46 -7.91 -29.93 14.89
N ARG A 47 -7.15 -29.69 15.96
CA ARG A 47 -6.66 -30.77 16.83
C ARG A 47 -7.58 -30.88 18.04
N GLY A 48 -7.84 -32.10 18.50
CA GLY A 48 -8.70 -32.42 19.63
C GLY A 48 -9.61 -33.63 19.36
N ASP A 49 -10.49 -33.96 20.33
CA ASP A 49 -11.43 -35.06 20.19
C ASP A 49 -12.43 -34.82 19.06
N GLY A 50 -12.52 -35.73 18.11
CA GLY A 50 -13.43 -35.67 16.97
C GLY A 50 -12.74 -35.98 15.63
N ALA A 51 -13.49 -35.77 14.52
CA ALA A 51 -12.98 -36.05 13.18
C ALA A 51 -11.81 -35.15 12.81
N SER A 52 -10.69 -35.73 12.40
CA SER A 52 -9.45 -35.04 11.98
C SER A 52 -9.55 -34.33 10.63
N THR A 53 -10.69 -34.44 9.95
CA THR A 53 -10.96 -33.85 8.63
C THR A 53 -11.34 -32.36 8.68
N ARG A 54 -11.44 -31.76 9.88
CA ARG A 54 -11.84 -30.38 10.04
C ARG A 54 -10.65 -29.45 9.93
N VAL A 55 -10.79 -28.39 9.15
CA VAL A 55 -9.78 -27.35 8.97
C VAL A 55 -10.40 -25.97 9.13
N PHE A 56 -9.65 -25.05 9.77
CA PHE A 56 -9.97 -23.63 9.77
C PHE A 56 -9.21 -22.93 8.66
N ALA A 57 -9.89 -22.02 7.97
CA ALA A 57 -9.20 -21.04 7.14
C ALA A 57 -8.64 -19.93 8.04
N ARG A 58 -7.33 -19.88 8.20
CA ARG A 58 -6.65 -18.80 8.91
C ARG A 58 -6.00 -17.87 7.90
N GLU A 59 -6.26 -16.60 8.04
CA GLU A 59 -5.61 -15.57 7.25
C GLU A 59 -4.11 -15.55 7.56
N SER A 60 -3.33 -15.44 6.50
CA SER A 60 -1.91 -15.13 6.53
C SER A 60 -1.71 -14.00 5.54
N THR A 61 -1.45 -12.79 6.02
CA THR A 61 -1.21 -11.63 5.16
C THR A 61 0.24 -11.68 4.66
N PRO A 62 0.50 -12.03 3.41
CA PRO A 62 1.86 -12.12 2.88
C PRO A 62 2.48 -10.75 2.58
N GLY A 63 1.73 -9.65 2.70
CA GLY A 63 2.19 -8.31 2.42
C GLY A 63 1.58 -7.73 1.13
N TYR A 64 2.37 -7.00 0.37
CA TYR A 64 1.94 -6.33 -0.86
C TYR A 64 2.64 -6.94 -2.10
N ASN A 65 2.01 -6.77 -3.26
CA ASN A 65 2.62 -7.17 -4.53
C ASN A 65 3.85 -6.30 -4.83
N PRO A 66 5.07 -6.86 -4.94
CA PRO A 66 6.29 -6.09 -5.20
C PRO A 66 6.43 -5.66 -6.67
N GLU A 67 5.63 -6.18 -7.58
CA GLU A 67 5.75 -5.88 -9.01
C GLU A 67 5.30 -4.43 -9.31
N PRO A 68 6.09 -3.66 -10.10
CA PRO A 68 5.69 -2.33 -10.51
C PRO A 68 4.51 -2.41 -11.49
N GLY A 69 3.56 -1.49 -11.34
CA GLY A 69 2.53 -1.25 -12.36
C GLY A 69 3.12 -0.60 -13.62
N PRO A 70 2.32 -0.46 -14.70
CA PRO A 70 2.74 0.23 -15.90
C PRO A 70 3.05 1.70 -15.60
N VAL A 71 4.16 2.19 -16.15
CA VAL A 71 4.53 3.60 -16.05
C VAL A 71 3.85 4.36 -17.18
N GLN A 72 3.18 5.46 -16.85
CA GLN A 72 2.52 6.34 -17.79
C GLN A 72 3.26 7.68 -17.86
N ALA A 73 3.54 8.16 -19.08
CA ALA A 73 4.08 9.49 -19.27
C ALA A 73 2.95 10.53 -19.11
N THR A 74 3.09 11.43 -18.15
CA THR A 74 2.09 12.47 -17.85
C THR A 74 2.38 13.80 -18.54
N GLY A 75 3.63 13.99 -19.00
CA GLY A 75 4.10 15.25 -19.57
C GLY A 75 4.33 16.36 -18.53
N ARG A 76 4.25 16.06 -17.22
CA ARG A 76 4.57 17.00 -16.14
C ARG A 76 6.01 16.78 -15.67
N ASN A 77 6.79 17.85 -15.59
CA ASN A 77 8.21 17.79 -15.21
C ASN A 77 8.45 17.31 -13.77
N LEU A 78 7.46 17.49 -12.88
CA LEU A 78 7.57 17.09 -11.45
C LEU A 78 6.93 15.72 -11.16
N ASP A 79 6.47 15.00 -12.18
CA ASP A 79 5.97 13.64 -11.98
C ASP A 79 7.12 12.65 -12.15
N VAL A 80 7.41 11.91 -11.09
CA VAL A 80 8.48 10.91 -11.05
C VAL A 80 7.93 9.50 -10.84
N ALA A 81 8.46 8.53 -11.56
CA ALA A 81 8.12 7.12 -11.37
C ALA A 81 9.23 6.40 -10.63
N MET A 82 8.91 5.83 -9.46
CA MET A 82 9.87 5.04 -8.68
C MET A 82 10.14 3.70 -9.35
N GLN A 83 11.39 3.47 -9.77
CA GLN A 83 11.79 2.21 -10.39
C GLN A 83 12.19 1.15 -9.33
N GLY A 84 11.92 -0.10 -9.62
CA GLY A 84 12.28 -1.23 -8.78
C GLY A 84 11.69 -1.15 -7.37
N LYS A 85 12.55 -1.23 -6.36
CA LYS A 85 12.19 -1.20 -4.93
C LYS A 85 12.37 0.18 -4.28
N ALA A 86 12.62 1.23 -5.06
CA ALA A 86 12.83 2.57 -4.51
C ALA A 86 11.55 3.15 -3.91
N TRP A 87 11.70 3.92 -2.85
CA TRP A 87 10.64 4.67 -2.17
C TRP A 87 11.07 6.13 -2.03
N LEU A 88 10.12 7.02 -2.06
CA LEU A 88 10.31 8.43 -1.79
C LEU A 88 10.13 8.68 -0.30
N ALA A 89 11.13 9.26 0.35
CA ALA A 89 11.02 9.67 1.74
C ALA A 89 10.24 10.98 1.82
N VAL A 90 9.29 11.05 2.73
CA VAL A 90 8.45 12.22 2.98
C VAL A 90 8.34 12.45 4.48
N GLN A 91 8.13 13.70 4.86
CA GLN A 91 7.81 14.04 6.23
C GLN A 91 6.30 14.00 6.44
N ALA A 92 5.85 13.17 7.36
CA ALA A 92 4.45 13.10 7.75
C ALA A 92 4.05 14.34 8.57
N LEU A 93 2.74 14.56 8.75
CA LEU A 93 2.22 15.72 9.47
C LEU A 93 2.62 15.77 10.95
N ASP A 94 2.99 14.64 11.54
CA ASP A 94 3.50 14.51 12.90
C ASP A 94 5.03 14.72 13.00
N GLY A 95 5.68 15.05 11.89
CA GLY A 95 7.12 15.25 11.78
C GLY A 95 7.93 13.96 11.61
N THR A 96 7.30 12.80 11.63
CA THR A 96 8.00 11.52 11.40
C THR A 96 8.32 11.32 9.93
N GLU A 97 9.38 10.55 9.64
CA GLU A 97 9.72 10.13 8.30
C GLU A 97 8.81 8.98 7.85
N ALA A 98 8.22 9.12 6.69
CA ALA A 98 7.38 8.12 6.05
C ALA A 98 7.85 7.86 4.62
N TYR A 99 7.41 6.76 4.03
CA TYR A 99 7.82 6.37 2.69
C TYR A 99 6.60 6.20 1.80
N THR A 100 6.68 6.78 0.59
CA THR A 100 5.61 6.70 -0.40
C THR A 100 6.14 6.33 -1.78
N ARG A 101 5.28 5.82 -2.64
CA ARG A 101 5.55 5.66 -4.07
C ARG A 101 4.73 6.61 -4.94
N ALA A 102 3.95 7.49 -4.32
CA ALA A 102 3.22 8.53 -5.02
C ALA A 102 4.21 9.58 -5.54
N GLY A 103 4.51 9.54 -6.84
CA GLY A 103 5.50 10.40 -7.47
C GLY A 103 4.92 11.63 -8.17
N ALA A 104 3.66 11.95 -7.98
CA ALA A 104 3.09 13.20 -8.43
C ALA A 104 3.43 14.31 -7.43
N LEU A 105 4.39 15.16 -7.79
CA LEU A 105 4.95 16.18 -6.92
C LEU A 105 4.52 17.57 -7.36
N ASP A 106 4.55 18.51 -6.42
CA ASP A 106 4.31 19.93 -6.63
C ASP A 106 5.29 20.76 -5.78
N VAL A 107 5.41 22.06 -6.07
CA VAL A 107 6.18 23.00 -5.27
C VAL A 107 5.21 23.89 -4.50
N ASN A 108 5.34 23.95 -3.19
CA ASN A 108 4.49 24.80 -2.37
C ASN A 108 4.94 26.28 -2.44
N THR A 109 4.20 27.18 -1.80
CA THR A 109 4.49 28.63 -1.75
C THR A 109 5.82 28.97 -1.07
N GLU A 110 6.37 28.05 -0.30
CA GLU A 110 7.65 28.19 0.41
C GLU A 110 8.82 27.68 -0.45
N GLY A 111 8.54 27.16 -1.66
CA GLY A 111 9.56 26.57 -2.53
C GLY A 111 9.94 25.14 -2.14
N LEU A 112 9.20 24.47 -1.26
CA LEU A 112 9.45 23.09 -0.88
C LEU A 112 8.77 22.12 -1.86
N LEU A 113 9.46 21.04 -2.17
CA LEU A 113 8.91 19.94 -2.96
C LEU A 113 7.94 19.14 -2.08
N VAL A 114 6.69 19.01 -2.51
CA VAL A 114 5.63 18.35 -1.76
C VAL A 114 4.89 17.33 -2.64
N THR A 115 4.31 16.34 -2.02
CA THR A 115 3.37 15.43 -2.68
C THR A 115 2.03 16.13 -2.91
N LYS A 116 1.15 15.57 -3.76
CA LYS A 116 -0.23 16.08 -3.91
C LYS A 116 -1.05 16.09 -2.61
N THR A 117 -0.66 15.27 -1.65
CA THR A 117 -1.28 15.23 -0.32
C THR A 117 -0.68 16.25 0.67
N GLY A 118 0.28 17.07 0.22
CA GLY A 118 0.91 18.11 1.01
C GLY A 118 2.07 17.65 1.92
N LEU A 119 2.52 16.40 1.79
CA LEU A 119 3.66 15.89 2.55
C LEU A 119 4.97 16.38 1.92
N THR A 120 5.88 16.93 2.71
CA THR A 120 7.16 17.44 2.24
C THR A 120 8.09 16.30 1.86
N VAL A 121 8.72 16.39 0.70
CA VAL A 121 9.72 15.41 0.24
C VAL A 121 11.04 15.68 0.93
N VAL A 122 11.65 14.61 1.46
CA VAL A 122 12.89 14.67 2.22
C VAL A 122 14.00 13.95 1.46
N GLY A 123 15.15 14.61 1.33
CA GLY A 123 16.39 14.02 0.82
C GLY A 123 17.40 13.79 1.94
N ASP A 124 18.61 13.37 1.61
CA ASP A 124 19.69 13.10 2.58
C ASP A 124 20.05 14.30 3.47
N GLY A 125 19.79 15.53 3.00
CA GLY A 125 20.07 16.78 3.72
C GLY A 125 18.84 17.43 4.37
N GLY A 126 17.68 16.77 4.38
CA GLY A 126 16.42 17.33 4.86
C GLY A 126 15.42 17.66 3.75
N PRO A 127 14.45 18.57 3.99
CA PRO A 127 13.46 18.97 3.01
C PRO A 127 14.07 19.47 1.71
N ILE A 128 13.54 19.02 0.58
CA ILE A 128 14.06 19.44 -0.74
C ILE A 128 13.43 20.77 -1.11
N THR A 129 14.29 21.79 -1.36
CA THR A 129 13.87 23.10 -1.84
C THR A 129 14.13 23.25 -3.33
N VAL A 130 13.16 23.79 -4.05
CA VAL A 130 13.25 24.11 -5.47
C VAL A 130 13.38 25.64 -5.62
N PRO A 131 14.51 26.17 -6.13
CA PRO A 131 14.66 27.60 -6.35
C PRO A 131 13.60 28.14 -7.33
N ALA A 132 13.11 29.36 -7.10
CA ALA A 132 12.06 29.99 -7.92
C ALA A 132 12.45 30.15 -9.41
N ASN A 133 13.75 30.06 -9.74
CA ASN A 133 14.28 30.17 -11.11
C ASN A 133 14.78 28.82 -11.67
N ALA A 134 14.42 27.70 -11.03
CA ALA A 134 14.79 26.39 -11.55
C ALA A 134 13.95 26.06 -12.78
N GLU A 135 14.57 25.98 -13.95
CA GLU A 135 13.97 25.30 -15.10
C GLU A 135 14.04 23.80 -14.82
N VAL A 136 12.90 23.19 -14.67
CA VAL A 136 12.80 21.73 -14.59
C VAL A 136 12.71 21.23 -16.04
N LEU A 137 13.82 20.71 -16.53
CA LEU A 137 13.95 20.13 -17.87
C LEU A 137 13.34 18.74 -17.94
#